data_0db280c331405f98b9746df0f60ddc96
#
_entry.id   0db280c331405f98b9746df0f60ddc96
#
_cell.length_a   1.000
_cell.length_b   1.000
_cell.length_c   1.000
_cell.angle_alpha   90.00
_cell.angle_beta   90.00
_cell.angle_gamma   90.00
#
_symmetry.space_group_name_H-M   'P 1'
#
loop_
_entity.id
_entity.type
_entity.pdbx_description
1 polymer ?
#
loop_
_entity_poly.entity_id
_entity_poly.type
_entity_poly.pdbx_seq_one_letter_code
_entity_poly.pdbx_strand_id
1 'polypeptide(L)'
;MDLKSVLRISASGMEAQGTRMRTIAENMANADTPGYQARDLKPFDAQAVAMGAGRRLAMSQSAPSHSGGTLGGGSAASQKNKPLEVKISGNTVSLDSELMKSADTAMDYQLVTNLYRKQLGMFRAVLSRGSS
;
A
#
# COMPACT_ATOMS: atom_id res chain seq x y z
N MET A 1 5.26 20.29 -8.50
CA MET A 1 5.46 19.03 -7.77
C MET A 1 6.97 18.76 -7.72
N ASP A 2 7.55 18.70 -6.54
CA ASP A 2 9.01 18.50 -6.41
C ASP A 2 9.39 17.07 -6.74
N LEU A 3 10.54 16.88 -7.35
CA LEU A 3 11.08 15.56 -7.69
C LEU A 3 11.14 14.63 -6.45
N LYS A 4 11.48 15.19 -5.28
CA LYS A 4 11.46 14.44 -4.00
C LYS A 4 10.08 13.92 -3.64
N SER A 5 9.02 14.69 -3.88
CA SER A 5 7.64 14.25 -3.60
C SER A 5 7.21 13.12 -4.54
N VAL A 6 7.59 13.19 -5.80
CA VAL A 6 7.26 12.14 -6.77
C VAL A 6 8.01 10.83 -6.47
N LEU A 7 9.31 10.91 -6.14
CA LEU A 7 10.08 9.74 -5.71
C LEU A 7 9.48 9.10 -4.44
N ARG A 8 9.07 9.92 -3.48
CA ARG A 8 8.42 9.44 -2.26
C ARG A 8 7.09 8.76 -2.53
N ILE A 9 6.25 9.36 -3.38
CA ILE A 9 4.97 8.77 -3.77
C ILE A 9 5.19 7.42 -4.46
N SER A 10 6.15 7.34 -5.38
CA SER A 10 6.47 6.10 -6.08
C SER A 10 7.00 5.03 -5.12
N ALA A 11 7.87 5.38 -4.18
CA ALA A 11 8.37 4.45 -3.16
C ALA A 11 7.24 3.93 -2.26
N SER A 12 6.37 4.83 -1.77
CA SER A 12 5.20 4.44 -0.97
C SER A 12 4.19 3.60 -1.76
N GLY A 13 4.06 3.87 -3.07
CA GLY A 13 3.25 3.05 -3.97
C GLY A 13 3.78 1.62 -4.11
N MET A 14 5.10 1.45 -4.28
CA MET A 14 5.72 0.12 -4.34
C MET A 14 5.54 -0.64 -3.02
N GLU A 15 5.69 0.03 -1.88
CA GLU A 15 5.47 -0.56 -0.56
C GLU A 15 4.01 -1.01 -0.38
N ALA A 16 3.05 -0.17 -0.79
CA ALA A 16 1.63 -0.48 -0.72
C ALA A 16 1.27 -1.70 -1.58
N GLN A 17 1.79 -1.77 -2.82
CA GLN A 17 1.56 -2.92 -3.69
C GLN A 17 2.23 -4.20 -3.16
N GLY A 18 3.42 -4.09 -2.58
CA GLY A 18 4.09 -5.21 -1.91
C GLY A 18 3.28 -5.75 -0.72
N THR A 19 2.72 -4.85 0.09
CA THR A 19 1.84 -5.22 1.21
C THR A 19 0.55 -5.87 0.72
N ARG A 20 -0.03 -5.35 -0.36
CA ARG A 20 -1.23 -5.92 -0.99
C ARG A 20 -0.96 -7.34 -1.51
N MET A 21 0.17 -7.55 -2.18
CA MET A 21 0.57 -8.87 -2.67
C MET A 21 0.70 -9.88 -1.52
N ARG A 22 1.26 -9.46 -0.38
CA ARG A 22 1.35 -10.30 0.82
C ARG A 22 -0.03 -10.68 1.34
N THR A 23 -0.96 -9.73 1.43
CA THR A 23 -2.34 -9.99 1.88
C THR A 23 -3.07 -10.95 0.95
N ILE A 24 -2.89 -10.81 -0.37
CA ILE A 24 -3.43 -11.74 -1.37
C ILE A 24 -2.85 -13.15 -1.15
N ALA A 25 -1.54 -13.27 -0.95
CA ALA A 25 -0.89 -14.55 -0.68
C ALA A 25 -1.39 -15.20 0.61
N GLU A 26 -1.63 -14.40 1.68
CA GLU A 26 -2.24 -14.89 2.93
C GLU A 26 -3.68 -15.39 2.71
N ASN A 27 -4.49 -14.67 1.92
CA ASN A 27 -5.84 -15.11 1.58
C ASN A 27 -5.79 -16.43 0.80
N MET A 28 -4.92 -16.53 -0.22
CA MET A 28 -4.78 -17.75 -1.02
C MET A 28 -4.31 -18.94 -0.18
N ALA A 29 -3.34 -18.73 0.71
CA ALA A 29 -2.86 -19.77 1.61
C ALA A 29 -3.94 -20.31 2.55
N ASN A 30 -4.95 -19.48 2.88
CA ASN A 30 -6.06 -19.83 3.75
C ASN A 30 -7.37 -20.15 2.99
N ALA A 31 -7.30 -20.40 1.69
CA ALA A 31 -8.48 -20.66 0.87
C ALA A 31 -9.29 -21.89 1.30
N ASP A 32 -8.64 -22.82 1.99
CA ASP A 32 -9.28 -24.04 2.51
C ASP A 32 -9.43 -24.04 4.04
N THR A 33 -9.05 -22.94 4.71
CA THR A 33 -9.20 -22.82 6.17
C THR A 33 -10.67 -22.53 6.52
N PRO A 34 -11.34 -23.36 7.30
CA PRO A 34 -12.72 -23.12 7.70
C PRO A 34 -12.89 -21.82 8.47
N GLY A 35 -13.93 -21.04 8.15
CA GLY A 35 -14.25 -19.79 8.83
C GLY A 35 -13.28 -18.62 8.52
N TYR A 36 -12.28 -18.81 7.64
CA TYR A 36 -11.38 -17.74 7.29
C TYR A 36 -12.06 -16.64 6.47
N GLN A 37 -11.85 -15.40 6.87
CA GLN A 37 -12.38 -14.24 6.16
C GLN A 37 -11.28 -13.53 5.36
N ALA A 38 -11.47 -13.42 4.05
CA ALA A 38 -10.57 -12.72 3.17
C ALA A 38 -10.40 -11.27 3.61
N ARG A 39 -9.15 -10.80 3.57
CA ARG A 39 -8.79 -9.42 3.88
C ARG A 39 -8.41 -8.70 2.59
N ASP A 40 -8.64 -7.39 2.55
CA ASP A 40 -8.13 -6.53 1.49
C ASP A 40 -7.56 -5.25 2.10
N LEU A 41 -6.72 -4.57 1.35
CA LEU A 41 -6.17 -3.29 1.76
C LEU A 41 -6.92 -2.17 1.06
N LYS A 42 -7.04 -1.04 1.74
CA LYS A 42 -7.53 0.19 1.09
C LYS A 42 -6.66 0.51 -0.12
N PRO A 43 -7.26 1.03 -1.20
CA PRO A 43 -6.50 1.51 -2.33
C PRO A 43 -5.43 2.53 -1.90
N PHE A 44 -4.28 2.48 -2.57
CA PHE A 44 -3.21 3.43 -2.34
C PHE A 44 -3.65 4.85 -2.74
N ASP A 45 -3.54 5.78 -1.82
CA ASP A 45 -3.87 7.19 -2.07
C ASP A 45 -2.58 8.02 -2.23
N ALA A 46 -2.20 8.26 -3.48
CA ALA A 46 -1.05 9.07 -3.83
C ALA A 46 -1.18 10.52 -3.35
N GLN A 47 -2.41 11.04 -3.30
CA GLN A 47 -2.70 12.41 -2.87
C GLN A 47 -2.47 12.59 -1.38
N ALA A 48 -2.90 11.62 -0.57
CA ALA A 48 -2.65 11.61 0.87
C ALA A 48 -1.15 11.57 1.17
N VAL A 49 -0.37 10.79 0.42
CA VAL A 49 1.10 10.74 0.55
C VAL A 49 1.74 12.06 0.12
N ALA A 50 1.27 12.67 -0.97
CA ALA A 50 1.75 13.98 -1.45
C ALA A 50 1.54 15.09 -0.41
N MET A 51 0.39 15.09 0.26
CA MET A 51 0.03 16.04 1.31
C MET A 51 0.73 15.77 2.65
N GLY A 52 1.55 14.71 2.75
CA GLY A 52 2.26 14.36 3.98
C GLY A 52 1.41 13.68 5.04
N ALA A 53 0.20 13.21 4.69
CA ALA A 53 -0.71 12.55 5.63
C ALA A 53 -0.11 11.30 6.30
N GLY A 54 0.94 10.71 5.73
CA GLY A 54 1.67 9.58 6.31
C GLY A 54 2.79 9.94 7.29
N ARG A 55 3.10 11.24 7.50
CA ARG A 55 4.21 11.69 8.34
C ARG A 55 3.75 12.55 9.52
N ARG A 56 2.64 12.22 10.14
CA ARG A 56 2.30 12.85 11.40
C ARG A 56 3.23 12.30 12.47
N LEU A 57 4.09 13.17 13.01
CA LEU A 57 4.90 12.86 14.18
C LEU A 57 3.95 12.55 15.34
N ALA A 58 4.11 11.40 15.96
CA ALA A 58 3.41 11.09 17.20
C ALA A 58 3.87 12.10 18.26
N MET A 59 2.96 12.91 18.77
CA MET A 59 3.26 13.79 19.88
C MET A 59 3.46 12.94 21.13
N SER A 60 4.62 13.06 21.75
CA SER A 60 4.87 12.43 23.04
C SER A 60 3.99 13.11 24.10
N GLN A 61 3.12 12.33 24.72
CA GLN A 61 2.35 12.80 25.89
C GLN A 61 3.26 12.86 27.11
N SER A 62 3.47 14.05 27.62
CA SER A 62 4.20 14.27 28.88
C SER A 62 3.31 14.17 30.12
N ALA A 63 1.97 14.15 29.96
CA ALA A 63 1.02 13.97 31.05
C ALA A 63 -0.28 13.30 30.57
N PRO A 64 -0.97 12.50 31.43
CA PRO A 64 -2.21 11.79 31.06
C PRO A 64 -3.40 12.70 30.70
N SER A 65 -3.35 13.95 31.10
CA SER A 65 -4.39 14.96 30.83
C SER A 65 -4.22 15.66 29.47
N HIS A 66 -3.09 15.43 28.79
CA HIS A 66 -2.88 15.98 27.45
C HIS A 66 -3.61 15.13 26.42
N SER A 67 -4.47 15.76 25.65
CA SER A 67 -5.16 15.11 24.53
C SER A 67 -4.12 14.58 23.56
N GLY A 68 -3.91 13.27 23.59
CA GLY A 68 -3.15 12.57 22.55
C GLY A 68 -3.91 12.72 21.24
N GLY A 69 -3.41 13.58 20.35
CA GLY A 69 -3.92 13.59 19.01
C GLY A 69 -3.82 12.18 18.46
N THR A 70 -4.93 11.56 18.15
CA THR A 70 -5.02 10.26 17.44
C THR A 70 -4.47 10.46 16.03
N LEU A 71 -3.15 10.42 15.95
CA LEU A 71 -2.43 10.44 14.69
C LEU A 71 -2.39 9.01 14.21
N GLY A 72 -3.42 8.62 13.47
CA GLY A 72 -3.43 7.36 12.76
C GLY A 72 -2.16 7.28 11.93
N GLY A 73 -1.16 6.58 12.44
CA GLY A 73 -0.07 6.09 11.61
C GLY A 73 -0.72 5.35 10.46
N GLY A 74 -0.40 5.74 9.24
CA GLY A 74 -0.92 5.12 8.03
C GLY A 74 -0.40 3.70 7.84
N SER A 75 -0.71 2.85 8.79
CA SER A 75 -0.77 1.42 8.59
C SER A 75 -1.82 1.19 7.51
N ALA A 76 -1.44 0.60 6.41
CA ALA A 76 -2.39 0.23 5.37
C ALA A 76 -3.56 -0.50 6.04
N ALA A 77 -4.69 0.21 6.20
CA ALA A 77 -5.79 -0.29 6.98
C ALA A 77 -6.38 -1.50 6.24
N SER A 78 -6.16 -2.67 6.81
CA SER A 78 -6.79 -3.90 6.34
C SER A 78 -8.30 -3.78 6.55
N GLN A 79 -9.06 -3.92 5.49
CA GLN A 79 -10.53 -3.99 5.53
C GLN A 79 -10.95 -5.44 5.34
N LYS A 80 -11.96 -5.86 6.10
CA LYS A 80 -12.68 -7.09 5.78
C LYS A 80 -13.41 -6.86 4.46
N ASN A 81 -13.15 -7.70 3.49
CA ASN A 81 -13.88 -7.66 2.22
C ASN A 81 -15.34 -7.99 2.45
N LYS A 82 -16.20 -7.29 1.69
CA LYS A 82 -17.58 -7.75 1.53
C LYS A 82 -17.50 -9.05 0.72
N PRO A 83 -17.90 -10.20 1.27
CA PRO A 83 -17.72 -11.47 0.59
C PRO A 83 -18.52 -11.50 -0.71
N LEU A 84 -17.86 -11.83 -1.82
CA LEU A 84 -18.53 -12.13 -3.08
C LEU A 84 -19.22 -13.50 -3.02
N GLU A 85 -18.62 -14.42 -2.27
CA GLU A 85 -19.09 -15.79 -2.11
C GLU A 85 -18.72 -16.26 -0.70
N VAL A 86 -19.61 -16.99 -0.05
CA VAL A 86 -19.35 -17.64 1.23
C VAL A 86 -19.52 -19.14 1.04
N LYS A 87 -18.42 -19.88 1.21
CA LYS A 87 -18.45 -21.34 1.17
C LYS A 87 -19.22 -21.89 2.39
N ILE A 88 -19.75 -23.11 2.28
CA ILE A 88 -20.47 -23.82 3.37
C ILE A 88 -19.59 -23.89 4.64
N SER A 89 -18.27 -23.94 4.49
CA SER A 89 -17.29 -23.90 5.60
C SER A 89 -17.15 -22.53 6.28
N GLY A 90 -17.88 -21.50 5.83
CA GLY A 90 -17.74 -20.12 6.32
C GLY A 90 -16.52 -19.38 5.76
N ASN A 91 -15.76 -19.99 4.86
CA ASN A 91 -14.62 -19.35 4.20
C ASN A 91 -15.10 -18.40 3.11
N THR A 92 -14.54 -17.18 3.06
CA THR A 92 -14.91 -16.12 2.10
C THR A 92 -13.86 -15.87 1.03
N VAL A 93 -12.83 -16.72 0.93
CA VAL A 93 -11.78 -16.60 -0.10
C VAL A 93 -12.27 -17.22 -1.41
N SER A 94 -12.28 -16.41 -2.47
CA SER A 94 -12.45 -16.87 -3.85
C SER A 94 -11.07 -16.85 -4.54
N LEU A 95 -10.54 -18.02 -4.87
CA LEU A 95 -9.23 -18.16 -5.51
C LEU A 95 -9.16 -17.41 -6.83
N ASP A 96 -10.21 -17.46 -7.65
CA ASP A 96 -10.26 -16.77 -8.93
C ASP A 96 -10.16 -15.25 -8.74
N SER A 97 -10.87 -14.71 -7.74
CA SER A 97 -10.79 -13.31 -7.38
C SER A 97 -9.40 -12.90 -6.88
N GLU A 98 -8.78 -13.73 -6.05
CA GLU A 98 -7.43 -13.43 -5.53
C GLU A 98 -6.36 -13.53 -6.64
N LEU A 99 -6.50 -14.45 -7.59
CA LEU A 99 -5.63 -14.54 -8.77
C LEU A 99 -5.74 -13.30 -9.65
N MET A 100 -6.96 -12.81 -9.91
CA MET A 100 -7.17 -11.57 -10.67
C MET A 100 -6.53 -10.37 -9.94
N LYS A 101 -6.75 -10.23 -8.64
CA LYS A 101 -6.12 -9.19 -7.82
C LYS A 101 -4.60 -9.28 -7.82
N SER A 102 -4.06 -10.49 -7.82
CA SER A 102 -2.61 -10.73 -7.90
C SER A 102 -2.05 -10.22 -9.22
N ALA A 103 -2.71 -10.53 -10.33
CA ALA A 103 -2.30 -10.06 -11.66
C ALA A 103 -2.35 -8.54 -11.77
N ASP A 104 -3.44 -7.91 -11.31
CA ASP A 104 -3.60 -6.44 -11.29
C ASP A 104 -2.52 -5.79 -10.42
N THR A 105 -2.28 -6.33 -9.23
CA THR A 105 -1.27 -5.82 -8.31
C THR A 105 0.15 -5.93 -8.89
N ALA A 106 0.44 -7.01 -9.63
CA ALA A 106 1.72 -7.18 -10.31
C ALA A 106 1.91 -6.14 -11.43
N MET A 107 0.88 -5.86 -12.21
CA MET A 107 0.91 -4.81 -13.24
C MET A 107 1.13 -3.43 -12.63
N ASP A 108 0.40 -3.10 -11.57
CA ASP A 108 0.56 -1.85 -10.84
C ASP A 108 1.96 -1.69 -10.27
N TYR A 109 2.52 -2.76 -9.70
CA TYR A 109 3.89 -2.76 -9.19
C TYR A 109 4.92 -2.49 -10.27
N GLN A 110 4.77 -3.11 -11.45
CA GLN A 110 5.64 -2.86 -12.60
C GLN A 110 5.53 -1.41 -13.09
N LEU A 111 4.30 -0.87 -13.17
CA LEU A 111 4.06 0.50 -13.58
C LEU A 111 4.79 1.48 -12.65
N VAL A 112 4.60 1.34 -11.34
CA VAL A 112 5.21 2.23 -10.34
C VAL A 112 6.74 2.09 -10.34
N THR A 113 7.25 0.87 -10.50
CA THR A 113 8.69 0.60 -10.59
C THR A 113 9.32 1.26 -11.83
N ASN A 114 8.66 1.17 -12.98
CA ASN A 114 9.12 1.81 -14.21
C ASN A 114 9.10 3.35 -14.09
N LEU A 115 8.07 3.90 -13.46
CA LEU A 115 7.97 5.32 -13.17
C LEU A 115 9.13 5.78 -12.26
N TYR A 116 9.39 5.04 -11.20
CA TYR A 116 10.50 5.32 -10.28
C TYR A 116 11.86 5.31 -10.97
N ARG A 117 12.12 4.29 -11.79
CA ARG A 117 13.36 4.18 -12.58
C ARG A 117 13.52 5.34 -13.56
N LYS A 118 12.44 5.72 -14.26
CA LYS A 118 12.46 6.86 -15.18
C LYS A 118 12.82 8.16 -14.46
N GLN A 119 12.25 8.37 -13.28
CA GLN A 119 12.55 9.57 -12.49
C GLN A 119 13.97 9.60 -11.96
N LEU A 120 14.51 8.47 -11.50
CA LEU A 120 15.90 8.36 -11.14
C LEU A 120 16.84 8.65 -12.31
N GLY A 121 16.49 8.18 -13.50
CA GLY A 121 17.24 8.48 -14.74
C GLY A 121 17.26 9.97 -15.05
N MET A 122 16.10 10.64 -14.97
CA MET A 122 16.03 12.09 -15.16
C MET A 122 16.84 12.85 -14.11
N PHE A 123 16.81 12.42 -12.85
CA PHE A 123 17.59 13.03 -11.79
C PHE A 123 19.09 12.91 -12.03
N ARG A 124 19.57 11.74 -12.43
CA ARG A 124 20.98 11.52 -12.79
C ARG A 124 21.41 12.38 -13.97
N ALA A 125 20.55 12.51 -15.00
CA ALA A 125 20.83 13.34 -16.17
C ALA A 125 20.96 14.83 -15.82
N VAL A 126 20.15 15.34 -14.89
CA VAL A 126 20.25 16.72 -14.41
C VAL A 126 21.54 16.95 -13.62
N LEU A 127 21.90 16.01 -12.73
CA LEU A 127 23.13 16.11 -11.95
C LEU A 127 24.39 16.05 -12.82
N SER A 128 24.43 15.17 -13.83
CA SER A 128 25.56 15.05 -14.73
C SER A 128 25.77 16.30 -15.61
N ARG A 129 24.67 17.01 -15.92
CA ARG A 129 24.71 18.23 -16.73
C ARG A 129 25.15 19.46 -15.94
N GLY A 130 25.05 19.44 -14.61
CA GLY A 130 25.48 20.52 -13.72
C GLY A 130 26.94 20.42 -13.31
N SER A 131 27.68 19.37 -13.73
CA SER A 131 29.10 19.15 -13.41
C SER A 131 30.04 19.39 -14.60
N SER A 132 29.53 20.00 -15.70
CA SER A 132 30.29 20.45 -16.87
C SER A 132 30.28 22.00 -16.92
#